data_4e472e6856628bd0239cd6f1298d92ea
#
_entry.id   4e472e6856628bd0239cd6f1298d92ea
#
_cell.length_a   1.000
_cell.length_b   1.000
_cell.length_c   1.000
_cell.angle_alpha   90.00
_cell.angle_beta   90.00
_cell.angle_gamma   90.00
#
_symmetry.space_group_name_H-M   'P 1'
#
loop_
_entity.id
_entity.type
_entity.pdbx_description
1 polymer ?
#
loop_
_entity_poly.entity_id
_entity_poly.type
_entity_poly.pdbx_seq_one_letter_code
_entity_poly.pdbx_strand_id
1 'polypeptide(L)'
;VDYLVIKPFIKHPMSGHNISRNLTKNELLNLENKLKKFDKGNFKVYFRARSFIKINQPRSYKKCLGLPFFCEITSNGNIYTCGPYLGNNNFCYGNIYKESFIKIWRGEKRKQILNMITSKLDVQRCMKNCRLDEINKYLWELKHFPPHVNFI
;
A
#
# COMPACT_ATOMS: atom_id res chain seq x y z
N VAL A 1 -26.13 3.00 11.94
CA VAL A 1 -24.68 3.00 11.67
C VAL A 1 -23.94 3.04 12.98
N ASP A 2 -23.08 2.07 13.21
CA ASP A 2 -22.39 1.90 14.52
C ASP A 2 -21.12 2.74 14.59
N TYR A 3 -20.50 3.04 13.45
CA TYR A 3 -19.32 3.88 13.42
C TYR A 3 -19.11 4.57 12.06
N LEU A 4 -18.29 5.64 12.09
CA LEU A 4 -17.79 6.35 10.92
C LEU A 4 -16.26 6.32 10.92
N VAL A 5 -15.64 5.95 9.79
CA VAL A 5 -14.18 6.03 9.63
C VAL A 5 -13.82 7.14 8.67
N ILE A 6 -13.03 8.10 9.14
CA ILE A 6 -12.49 9.20 8.32
C ILE A 6 -11.03 8.93 8.04
N LYS A 7 -10.68 8.85 6.76
CA LYS A 7 -9.32 8.59 6.26
C LYS A 7 -8.98 9.54 5.11
N PRO A 8 -7.68 9.79 4.84
CA PRO A 8 -7.30 10.65 3.73
C PRO A 8 -7.71 10.03 2.40
N PHE A 9 -8.04 10.89 1.44
CA PHE A 9 -8.06 10.50 0.05
C PHE A 9 -6.64 10.11 -0.39
N ILE A 10 -6.50 8.96 -1.02
CA ILE A 10 -5.22 8.45 -1.51
C ILE A 10 -5.29 8.44 -3.03
N LYS A 11 -4.42 9.23 -3.67
CA LYS A 11 -4.33 9.24 -5.13
C LYS A 11 -3.96 7.85 -5.64
N HIS A 12 -4.83 7.28 -6.47
CA HIS A 12 -4.51 6.05 -7.18
C HIS A 12 -3.56 6.35 -8.35
N PRO A 13 -2.52 5.54 -8.61
CA PRO A 13 -1.56 5.80 -9.69
C PRO A 13 -2.18 5.96 -11.07
N MET A 14 -3.32 5.29 -11.31
CA MET A 14 -4.06 5.33 -12.58
C MET A 14 -5.21 6.36 -12.58
N SER A 15 -5.36 7.17 -11.51
CA SER A 15 -6.40 8.20 -11.43
C SER A 15 -5.90 9.53 -11.91
N GLY A 16 -6.69 10.19 -12.77
CA GLY A 16 -6.48 11.57 -13.19
C GLY A 16 -6.80 12.63 -12.13
N HIS A 17 -7.38 12.24 -10.98
CA HIS A 17 -7.77 13.18 -9.94
C HIS A 17 -6.55 13.77 -9.20
N ASN A 18 -6.49 15.09 -9.13
CA ASN A 18 -5.50 15.85 -8.37
C ASN A 18 -6.18 16.53 -7.16
N ILE A 19 -6.59 15.75 -6.18
CA ILE A 19 -7.03 16.29 -4.89
C ILE A 19 -5.82 16.27 -3.97
N SER A 20 -5.22 17.43 -3.72
CA SER A 20 -4.13 17.58 -2.78
C SER A 20 -4.44 18.74 -1.83
N ARG A 21 -5.01 18.46 -0.69
CA ARG A 21 -4.97 19.37 0.45
C ARG A 21 -4.14 18.70 1.55
N ASN A 22 -2.98 19.25 1.81
CA ASN A 22 -2.15 18.82 2.91
C ASN A 22 -2.61 19.54 4.18
N LEU A 23 -3.09 18.78 5.15
CA LEU A 23 -3.39 19.28 6.49
C LEU A 23 -2.11 19.28 7.31
N THR A 24 -1.87 20.35 8.04
CA THR A 24 -0.79 20.44 9.02
C THR A 24 -1.09 19.52 10.22
N LYS A 25 -0.06 19.22 11.01
CA LYS A 25 -0.23 18.41 12.23
C LYS A 25 -1.25 19.04 13.20
N ASN A 26 -1.22 20.38 13.33
CA ASN A 26 -2.15 21.09 14.22
C ASN A 26 -3.60 21.04 13.70
N GLU A 27 -3.81 21.19 12.38
CA GLU A 27 -5.14 21.03 11.78
C GLU A 27 -5.68 19.62 11.99
N LEU A 28 -4.83 18.60 11.87
CA LEU A 28 -5.22 17.20 12.10
C LEU A 28 -5.63 16.95 13.55
N LEU A 29 -4.87 17.47 14.53
CA LEU A 29 -5.19 17.36 15.95
C LEU A 29 -6.49 18.10 16.30
N ASN A 30 -6.68 19.30 15.78
CA ASN A 30 -7.90 20.08 15.97
C ASN A 30 -9.12 19.36 15.37
N LEU A 31 -8.96 18.76 14.19
CA LEU A 31 -10.02 18.00 13.55
C LEU A 31 -10.37 16.73 14.34
N GLU A 32 -9.37 15.99 14.82
CA GLU A 32 -9.57 14.82 15.66
C GLU A 32 -10.38 15.15 16.93
N ASN A 33 -10.00 16.24 17.63
CA ASN A 33 -10.71 16.70 18.82
C ASN A 33 -12.15 17.13 18.52
N LYS A 34 -12.37 17.81 17.39
CA LYS A 34 -13.74 18.17 16.95
C LYS A 34 -14.59 16.92 16.65
N LEU A 35 -13.99 15.92 16.02
CA LEU A 35 -14.69 14.71 15.62
C LEU A 35 -15.06 13.79 16.80
N LYS A 36 -14.25 13.76 17.85
CA LYS A 36 -14.56 13.02 19.09
C LYS A 36 -15.86 13.48 19.75
N LYS A 37 -16.28 14.75 19.55
CA LYS A 37 -17.55 15.28 20.08
C LYS A 37 -18.80 14.60 19.47
N PHE A 38 -18.64 13.89 18.36
CA PHE A 38 -19.73 13.14 17.73
C PHE A 38 -19.86 11.70 18.24
N ASP A 39 -18.96 11.24 19.12
CA ASP A 39 -19.10 9.96 19.82
C ASP A 39 -20.33 10.03 20.75
N LYS A 40 -21.36 9.23 20.49
CA LYS A 40 -22.59 9.18 21.31
C LYS A 40 -23.07 7.74 21.43
N GLY A 41 -23.31 7.27 22.65
CA GLY A 41 -23.80 5.92 22.90
C GLY A 41 -22.90 4.89 22.21
N ASN A 42 -23.49 4.06 21.36
CA ASN A 42 -22.76 3.05 20.59
C ASN A 42 -22.12 3.57 19.30
N PHE A 43 -22.38 4.83 18.89
CA PHE A 43 -21.78 5.41 17.68
C PHE A 43 -20.38 5.95 17.97
N LYS A 44 -19.42 5.60 17.11
CA LYS A 44 -18.02 6.02 17.23
C LYS A 44 -17.47 6.62 15.96
N VAL A 45 -16.64 7.65 16.09
CA VAL A 45 -15.93 8.28 14.98
C VAL A 45 -14.43 7.96 15.05
N TYR A 46 -13.94 7.21 14.06
CA TYR A 46 -12.52 6.85 13.95
C TYR A 46 -11.82 7.76 12.96
N PHE A 47 -11.05 8.70 13.45
CA PHE A 47 -10.21 9.56 12.63
C PHE A 47 -8.82 8.96 12.45
N ARG A 48 -8.43 8.65 11.22
CA ARG A 48 -7.15 8.01 10.88
C ARG A 48 -6.00 9.04 10.76
N ALA A 49 -5.72 9.81 11.82
CA ALA A 49 -4.69 10.86 11.84
C ALA A 49 -3.32 10.39 11.33
N ARG A 50 -2.87 9.20 11.76
CA ARG A 50 -1.60 8.60 11.30
C ARG A 50 -1.55 8.40 9.77
N SER A 51 -2.70 8.04 9.16
CA SER A 51 -2.77 7.88 7.71
C SER A 51 -2.60 9.21 6.97
N PHE A 52 -3.16 10.32 7.52
CA PHE A 52 -2.96 11.66 6.98
C PHE A 52 -1.49 12.11 7.05
N ILE A 53 -0.81 11.84 8.15
CA ILE A 53 0.62 12.16 8.30
C ILE A 53 1.44 11.33 7.31
N LYS A 54 1.17 10.02 7.22
CA LYS A 54 1.96 9.09 6.41
C LYS A 54 1.92 9.37 4.90
N ILE A 55 0.79 9.86 4.36
CA ILE A 55 0.69 10.14 2.91
C ILE A 55 1.65 11.25 2.44
N ASN A 56 2.04 12.15 3.34
CA ASN A 56 2.92 13.28 3.04
C ASN A 56 4.41 12.97 3.27
N GLN A 57 4.72 11.82 3.87
CA GLN A 57 6.10 11.43 4.13
C GLN A 57 6.74 10.73 2.93
N PRO A 58 8.02 11.00 2.63
CA PRO A 58 8.78 10.20 1.68
C PRO A 58 8.95 8.77 2.24
N ARG A 59 9.10 7.80 1.35
CA ARG A 59 9.44 6.44 1.76
C ARG A 59 10.93 6.33 2.05
N SER A 60 11.27 5.58 3.11
CA SER A 60 12.67 5.28 3.47
C SER A 60 13.31 4.23 2.56
N TYR A 61 12.51 3.51 1.77
CA TYR A 61 12.98 2.47 0.85
C TYR A 61 12.85 2.92 -0.62
N LYS A 62 13.72 2.35 -1.47
CA LYS A 62 13.80 2.69 -2.91
C LYS A 62 13.18 1.62 -3.83
N LYS A 63 12.90 0.40 -3.33
CA LYS A 63 12.35 -0.71 -4.10
C LYS A 63 11.22 -1.41 -3.36
N CYS A 64 10.24 -1.94 -4.09
CA CYS A 64 9.18 -2.74 -3.51
C CYS A 64 9.64 -4.19 -3.34
N LEU A 65 10.19 -4.50 -2.16
CA LEU A 65 10.74 -5.81 -1.81
C LEU A 65 9.69 -6.80 -1.31
N GLY A 66 8.50 -6.31 -0.92
CA GLY A 66 7.40 -7.13 -0.41
C GLY A 66 6.57 -7.85 -1.49
N LEU A 67 6.66 -7.43 -2.76
CA LEU A 67 5.87 -8.04 -3.85
C LEU A 67 6.10 -9.54 -4.06
N PRO A 68 7.31 -10.11 -3.89
CA PRO A 68 7.51 -11.55 -4.00
C PRO A 68 6.67 -12.38 -3.03
N PHE A 69 6.17 -11.79 -1.95
CA PHE A 69 5.38 -12.45 -0.90
C PHE A 69 3.88 -12.11 -0.98
N PHE A 70 3.46 -11.39 -2.01
CA PHE A 70 2.11 -10.85 -2.07
C PHE A 70 1.49 -10.98 -3.46
N CYS A 71 0.18 -11.18 -3.51
CA CYS A 71 -0.66 -11.02 -4.70
C CYS A 71 -2.09 -10.68 -4.30
N GLU A 72 -2.89 -10.22 -5.24
CA GLU A 72 -4.33 -10.05 -5.10
C GLU A 72 -5.05 -10.88 -6.16
N ILE A 73 -6.05 -11.66 -5.72
CA ILE A 73 -6.90 -12.47 -6.59
C ILE A 73 -8.25 -11.76 -6.71
N THR A 74 -8.67 -11.49 -7.93
CA THR A 74 -9.97 -10.86 -8.22
C THR A 74 -11.07 -11.91 -8.41
N SER A 75 -12.34 -11.49 -8.33
CA SER A 75 -13.50 -12.38 -8.46
C SER A 75 -13.56 -13.16 -9.78
N ASN A 76 -12.96 -12.63 -10.85
CA ASN A 76 -12.82 -13.31 -12.14
C ASN A 76 -11.60 -14.24 -12.23
N GLY A 77 -10.95 -14.51 -11.10
CA GLY A 77 -9.81 -15.43 -10.98
C GLY A 77 -8.47 -14.90 -11.43
N ASN A 78 -8.35 -13.65 -11.87
CA ASN A 78 -7.06 -13.08 -12.23
C ASN A 78 -6.22 -12.80 -10.98
N ILE A 79 -4.92 -13.08 -11.08
CA ILE A 79 -3.93 -12.83 -10.03
C ILE A 79 -3.07 -11.63 -10.43
N TYR A 80 -3.11 -10.58 -9.63
CA TYR A 80 -2.35 -9.35 -9.85
C TYR A 80 -1.25 -9.17 -8.80
N THR A 81 -0.26 -8.36 -9.14
CA THR A 81 0.86 -8.01 -8.25
C THR A 81 0.39 -7.32 -6.97
N CYS A 82 -0.50 -6.34 -7.09
CA CYS A 82 -1.04 -5.56 -5.96
C CYS A 82 -2.21 -4.68 -6.41
N GLY A 83 -2.99 -4.16 -5.44
CA GLY A 83 -4.22 -3.40 -5.66
C GLY A 83 -4.14 -2.23 -6.64
N PRO A 84 -3.09 -1.37 -6.60
CA PRO A 84 -2.97 -0.27 -7.55
C PRO A 84 -2.93 -0.66 -9.02
N TYR A 85 -2.66 -1.91 -9.34
CA TYR A 85 -2.54 -2.41 -10.71
C TYR A 85 -3.61 -3.44 -11.10
N LEU A 86 -4.68 -3.56 -10.32
CA LEU A 86 -5.84 -4.38 -10.69
C LEU A 86 -6.40 -3.93 -12.04
N GLY A 87 -6.71 -4.90 -12.91
CA GLY A 87 -7.19 -4.65 -14.27
C GLY A 87 -6.10 -4.35 -15.31
N ASN A 88 -4.86 -4.14 -14.91
CA ASN A 88 -3.75 -3.93 -15.85
C ASN A 88 -3.04 -5.26 -16.17
N ASN A 89 -3.16 -5.71 -17.42
CA ASN A 89 -2.62 -7.01 -17.87
C ASN A 89 -1.09 -7.12 -17.72
N ASN A 90 -0.36 -6.01 -17.76
CA ASN A 90 1.10 -6.01 -17.56
C ASN A 90 1.50 -6.38 -16.12
N PHE A 91 0.54 -6.36 -15.19
CA PHE A 91 0.73 -6.71 -13.78
C PHE A 91 -0.06 -7.96 -13.37
N CYS A 92 -0.63 -8.68 -14.36
CA CYS A 92 -1.40 -9.91 -14.14
C CYS A 92 -0.52 -11.14 -14.33
N TYR A 93 -0.34 -11.93 -13.28
CA TYR A 93 0.43 -13.17 -13.31
C TYR A 93 -0.24 -14.28 -14.12
N GLY A 94 -1.56 -14.38 -14.03
CA GLY A 94 -2.36 -15.44 -14.66
C GLY A 94 -3.77 -15.50 -14.08
N ASN A 95 -4.48 -16.60 -14.35
CA ASN A 95 -5.85 -16.79 -13.90
C ASN A 95 -6.03 -18.19 -13.32
N ILE A 96 -6.56 -18.29 -12.08
CA ILE A 96 -6.73 -19.56 -11.35
C ILE A 96 -7.79 -20.50 -11.96
N TYR A 97 -8.67 -19.98 -12.81
CA TYR A 97 -9.61 -20.81 -13.57
C TYR A 97 -8.98 -21.49 -14.79
N LYS A 98 -7.79 -21.02 -15.21
CA LYS A 98 -7.06 -21.57 -16.37
C LYS A 98 -5.88 -22.43 -15.96
N GLU A 99 -5.22 -22.12 -14.85
CA GLU A 99 -4.03 -22.79 -14.36
C GLU A 99 -4.04 -22.85 -12.83
N SER A 100 -3.40 -23.86 -12.25
CA SER A 100 -3.27 -23.94 -10.79
C SER A 100 -2.47 -22.76 -10.23
N PHE A 101 -2.82 -22.30 -9.04
CA PHE A 101 -2.11 -21.20 -8.35
C PHE A 101 -0.60 -21.47 -8.26
N ILE A 102 -0.20 -22.69 -7.93
CA ILE A 102 1.23 -23.06 -7.81
C ILE A 102 1.96 -22.90 -9.14
N LYS A 103 1.35 -23.28 -10.26
CA LYS A 103 1.94 -23.12 -11.59
C LYS A 103 2.13 -21.63 -11.93
N ILE A 104 1.13 -20.80 -11.66
CA ILE A 104 1.19 -19.36 -11.86
C ILE A 104 2.25 -18.73 -10.94
N TRP A 105 2.25 -19.11 -9.64
CA TRP A 105 3.13 -18.55 -8.63
C TRP A 105 4.61 -18.83 -8.89
N ARG A 106 4.92 -20.02 -9.39
CA ARG A 106 6.29 -20.42 -9.78
C ARG A 106 6.63 -20.11 -11.23
N GLY A 107 5.66 -19.64 -12.01
CA GLY A 107 5.75 -19.44 -13.45
C GLY A 107 6.69 -18.31 -13.86
N GLU A 108 7.19 -18.40 -15.09
CA GLU A 108 8.12 -17.45 -15.65
C GLU A 108 7.51 -16.04 -15.83
N LYS A 109 6.24 -15.96 -16.21
CA LYS A 109 5.52 -14.70 -16.35
C LYS A 109 5.54 -13.87 -15.06
N ARG A 110 5.31 -14.52 -13.91
CA ARG A 110 5.40 -13.84 -12.63
C ARG A 110 6.81 -13.31 -12.35
N LYS A 111 7.84 -14.08 -12.62
CA LYS A 111 9.24 -13.66 -12.45
C LYS A 111 9.58 -12.45 -13.32
N GLN A 112 9.18 -12.46 -14.58
CA GLN A 112 9.38 -11.34 -15.51
C GLN A 112 8.69 -10.07 -15.03
N ILE A 113 7.43 -10.18 -14.55
CA ILE A 113 6.69 -9.04 -14.01
C ILE A 113 7.35 -8.51 -12.74
N LEU A 114 7.77 -9.38 -11.81
CA LEU A 114 8.48 -8.97 -10.59
C LEU A 114 9.80 -8.25 -10.92
N ASN A 115 10.57 -8.76 -11.88
CA ASN A 115 11.81 -8.14 -12.33
C ASN A 115 11.54 -6.76 -12.94
N MET A 116 10.53 -6.66 -13.79
CA MET A 116 10.11 -5.39 -14.41
C MET A 116 9.73 -4.37 -13.33
N ILE A 117 8.95 -4.76 -12.34
CA ILE A 117 8.53 -3.86 -11.26
C ILE A 117 9.75 -3.44 -10.41
N THR A 118 10.59 -4.39 -10.01
CA THR A 118 11.77 -4.10 -9.18
C THR A 118 12.75 -3.17 -9.89
N SER A 119 12.85 -3.22 -11.21
CA SER A 119 13.76 -2.38 -12.00
C SER A 119 13.17 -1.00 -12.36
N LYS A 120 11.87 -0.92 -12.65
CA LYS A 120 11.25 0.27 -13.25
C LYS A 120 10.30 1.05 -12.35
N LEU A 121 9.79 0.43 -11.26
CA LEU A 121 8.83 1.09 -10.39
C LEU A 121 9.50 2.13 -9.50
N ASP A 122 9.12 3.39 -9.68
CA ASP A 122 9.42 4.44 -8.70
C ASP A 122 8.45 4.34 -7.51
N VAL A 123 8.94 3.81 -6.41
CA VAL A 123 8.12 3.63 -5.19
C VAL A 123 7.65 4.96 -4.59
N GLN A 124 8.35 6.08 -4.85
CA GLN A 124 7.92 7.39 -4.32
C GLN A 124 6.62 7.88 -5.00
N ARG A 125 6.41 7.50 -6.25
CA ARG A 125 5.20 7.80 -7.03
C ARG A 125 4.08 6.78 -6.85
N CYS A 126 4.36 5.63 -6.22
CA CYS A 126 3.36 4.62 -5.97
C CYS A 126 2.32 5.09 -4.93
N MET A 127 1.14 4.44 -4.91
CA MET A 127 0.05 4.74 -3.98
C MET A 127 0.54 4.78 -2.53
N LYS A 128 0.32 5.90 -1.85
CA LYS A 128 0.61 6.04 -0.41
C LYS A 128 -0.32 5.15 0.43
N ASN A 129 -0.01 4.93 1.69
CA ASN A 129 -0.73 3.99 2.58
C ASN A 129 -0.86 2.57 2.01
N CYS A 130 0.16 2.13 1.27
CA CYS A 130 0.24 0.78 0.73
C CYS A 130 0.31 -0.25 1.88
N ARG A 131 -0.38 -1.40 1.72
CA ARG A 131 -0.34 -2.51 2.68
C ARG A 131 1.07 -3.07 2.87
N LEU A 132 1.90 -3.01 1.82
CA LEU A 132 3.28 -3.49 1.85
C LEU A 132 4.29 -2.45 2.38
N ASP A 133 3.85 -1.27 2.82
CA ASP A 133 4.76 -0.18 3.19
C ASP A 133 5.66 -0.56 4.37
N GLU A 134 5.09 -1.10 5.46
CA GLU A 134 5.86 -1.53 6.62
C GLU A 134 6.73 -2.75 6.31
N ILE A 135 6.22 -3.68 5.49
CA ILE A 135 7.00 -4.84 5.01
C ILE A 135 8.19 -4.37 4.19
N ASN A 136 8.00 -3.40 3.29
CA ASN A 136 9.08 -2.86 2.48
C ASN A 136 10.13 -2.12 3.30
N LYS A 137 9.74 -1.38 4.35
CA LYS A 137 10.68 -0.76 5.29
C LYS A 137 11.54 -1.81 5.98
N TYR A 138 10.90 -2.80 6.57
CA TYR A 138 11.59 -3.90 7.25
C TYR A 138 12.56 -4.65 6.32
N LEU A 139 12.09 -5.07 5.14
CA LEU A 139 12.93 -5.77 4.17
C LEU A 139 14.07 -4.89 3.62
N TRP A 140 13.83 -3.59 3.53
CA TRP A 140 14.86 -2.64 3.13
C TRP A 140 15.94 -2.50 4.20
N GLU A 141 15.56 -2.40 5.46
CA GLU A 141 16.47 -2.39 6.60
C GLU A 141 17.28 -3.68 6.69
N LEU A 142 16.63 -4.85 6.55
CA LEU A 142 17.31 -6.14 6.50
C LEU A 142 18.34 -6.24 5.37
N LYS A 143 18.09 -5.60 4.24
CA LYS A 143 19.01 -5.60 3.09
C LYS A 143 20.16 -4.61 3.22
N HIS A 144 19.99 -3.58 4.02
CA HIS A 144 20.92 -2.46 4.17
C HIS A 144 21.22 -2.25 5.64
N PHE A 145 21.71 -3.30 6.31
CA PHE A 145 22.06 -3.24 7.73
C PHE A 145 22.97 -2.06 8.03
N PRO A 146 22.63 -1.23 9.02
CA PRO A 146 23.61 -0.29 9.54
C PRO A 146 24.82 -1.04 10.13
N PRO A 147 26.03 -0.43 10.11
CA PRO A 147 27.18 -0.97 10.80
C PRO A 147 26.83 -1.24 12.27
N HIS A 148 27.29 -2.35 12.83
CA HIS A 148 27.08 -2.75 14.24
C HIS A 148 25.71 -3.35 14.60
N VAL A 149 24.89 -3.84 13.64
CA VAL A 149 23.62 -4.53 13.95
C VAL A 149 23.85 -5.85 14.73
N ASN A 150 25.01 -6.46 14.61
CA ASN A 150 25.36 -7.74 15.26
C ASN A 150 26.02 -7.55 16.62
N PHE A 151 25.90 -6.41 17.24
CA PHE A 151 26.41 -6.19 18.59
C PHE A 151 25.40 -6.77 19.60
N ILE A 152 25.68 -7.97 20.07
CA ILE A 152 25.08 -8.57 21.27
C ILE A 152 26.07 -8.35 22.41
#